data_b905244bd933c32ba9c337a7f549192a
#
_entry.id   b905244bd933c32ba9c337a7f549192a
#
_cell.length_a   1.000
_cell.length_b   1.000
_cell.length_c   1.000
_cell.angle_alpha   90.00
_cell.angle_beta   90.00
_cell.angle_gamma   90.00
#
_symmetry.space_group_name_H-M   'P 1'
#
loop_
_entity.id
_entity.type
_entity.pdbx_description
1 polymer ?
#
loop_
_entity_poly.entity_id
_entity_poly.type
_entity_poly.pdbx_seq_one_letter_code
_entity_poly.pdbx_strand_id
1 'polypeptide(L)'
;MTWIGGIFSKVNMSEGELRKELAIMTETACSANELSAVAYPRYISSIIDDANSRALAKVYRPAEGESPEYVYTNDQEKLALIYDGHLYNSKSTGAKFCRTQDRVNDTALESLVRLLAEVPGNLEQKVRGALADLDGDYVLAVSDTDQIVISRNSLGTKPLYVAENNRFSAFASNKKPLWRIGLGEVKPLRAGMLAIFDSRGISIKEALPFHRVETDIKCMARAVAGYEETLYSAVRKRLAEVNHTGKVGVLLSGGVDSCLIAKLLHDVASYSGIEVTAYTVGLPNSPDVNFARKFAGELGIKHEMKELSIDGIEEYIPKVIEAIEDSDFVQIETGIGIYAAIDMAKQDGLRVIFSGQGPDELWGGYKWYPMVLGKDGRQELCRRMWDDFTRADIETLDRENKIAMAHGVELLFPYLDTDVVNVAMSVASELKVTSEEDYLGKHPHRRLAIKMGIPKEYANREKLAIQHGTGIHSVLDEIAKKNGFDPALVKDIGYKSEEITTEKMGSSARYGYRYDEKDLWQVPQHVQFFLHTLAYRKGFLNKSVRDRVGYFLEQARLSSRVLV
;
A
#
# COMPACT_ATOMS: atom_id res chain seq x y z
N MET A 1 6.21 -6.20 -11.58
CA MET A 1 5.75 -6.45 -10.19
C MET A 1 6.59 -7.53 -9.57
N THR A 2 7.06 -7.30 -8.38
CA THR A 2 7.99 -8.16 -7.66
C THR A 2 7.39 -8.57 -6.31
N TRP A 3 7.74 -9.74 -5.84
CA TRP A 3 7.51 -10.23 -4.50
C TRP A 3 8.85 -10.68 -3.92
N ILE A 4 9.11 -10.36 -2.67
CA ILE A 4 10.29 -10.85 -1.96
C ILE A 4 9.88 -11.61 -0.71
N GLY A 5 10.68 -12.60 -0.33
CA GLY A 5 10.54 -13.35 0.90
C GLY A 5 11.81 -14.07 1.27
N GLY A 6 11.89 -14.51 2.52
CA GLY A 6 13.03 -15.27 3.00
C GLY A 6 12.80 -15.91 4.36
N ILE A 7 13.67 -16.81 4.69
CA ILE A 7 13.66 -17.63 5.92
C ILE A 7 15.05 -17.61 6.55
N PHE A 8 15.09 -17.42 7.85
CA PHE A 8 16.27 -17.64 8.69
C PHE A 8 16.01 -18.78 9.67
N SER A 9 16.80 -19.84 9.62
CA SER A 9 16.69 -21.00 10.48
C SER A 9 17.33 -20.73 11.85
N LYS A 10 16.58 -20.95 12.93
CA LYS A 10 17.06 -20.85 14.32
C LYS A 10 17.57 -22.18 14.85
N VAL A 11 17.33 -23.25 14.12
CA VAL A 11 17.76 -24.61 14.44
C VAL A 11 18.48 -25.20 13.23
N ASN A 12 19.16 -26.31 13.39
CA ASN A 12 19.83 -26.96 12.27
C ASN A 12 18.77 -27.63 11.35
N MET A 13 18.30 -26.90 10.33
CA MET A 13 17.42 -27.42 9.28
C MET A 13 18.25 -28.02 8.15
N SER A 14 17.77 -29.10 7.53
CA SER A 14 18.38 -29.59 6.30
C SER A 14 18.08 -28.65 5.13
N GLU A 15 18.92 -28.65 4.10
CA GLU A 15 18.68 -27.92 2.86
C GLU A 15 17.31 -28.28 2.24
N GLY A 16 16.95 -29.56 2.27
CA GLY A 16 15.66 -30.02 1.77
C GLY A 16 14.45 -29.46 2.51
N GLU A 17 14.52 -29.30 3.84
CA GLU A 17 13.47 -28.65 4.62
C GLU A 17 13.36 -27.17 4.30
N LEU A 18 14.49 -26.48 4.22
CA LEU A 18 14.52 -25.03 3.92
C LEU A 18 13.99 -24.75 2.49
N ARG A 19 14.40 -25.58 1.51
CA ARG A 19 13.88 -25.53 0.13
C ARG A 19 12.37 -25.75 0.08
N LYS A 20 11.86 -26.71 0.86
CA LYS A 20 10.42 -27.01 0.91
C LYS A 20 9.62 -25.80 1.41
N GLU A 21 10.03 -25.20 2.53
CA GLU A 21 9.32 -24.04 3.09
C GLU A 21 9.39 -22.84 2.12
N LEU A 22 10.56 -22.58 1.52
CA LEU A 22 10.73 -21.51 0.55
C LEU A 22 9.88 -21.75 -0.72
N ALA A 23 9.79 -23.00 -1.20
CA ALA A 23 8.94 -23.36 -2.34
C ALA A 23 7.47 -23.08 -2.04
N ILE A 24 6.97 -23.47 -0.86
CA ILE A 24 5.59 -23.16 -0.45
C ILE A 24 5.33 -21.63 -0.45
N MET A 25 6.29 -20.84 0.03
CA MET A 25 6.16 -19.38 0.01
C MET A 25 6.08 -18.82 -1.41
N THR A 26 6.98 -19.23 -2.30
CA THR A 26 7.05 -18.74 -3.69
C THR A 26 5.86 -19.20 -4.53
N GLU A 27 5.42 -20.46 -4.38
CA GLU A 27 4.21 -20.98 -5.02
C GLU A 27 2.97 -20.23 -4.56
N THR A 28 2.86 -19.95 -3.25
CA THR A 28 1.76 -19.17 -2.69
C THR A 28 1.74 -17.74 -3.24
N ALA A 29 2.91 -17.10 -3.34
CA ALA A 29 3.06 -15.79 -3.96
C ALA A 29 2.68 -15.80 -5.45
N CYS A 30 2.95 -16.91 -6.14
CA CYS A 30 2.55 -17.11 -7.53
C CYS A 30 1.04 -17.34 -7.69
N SER A 31 0.42 -18.16 -6.85
CA SER A 31 -0.99 -18.55 -6.97
C SER A 31 -1.97 -17.40 -6.66
N ALA A 32 -1.61 -16.49 -5.79
CA ALA A 32 -2.43 -15.31 -5.47
C ALA A 32 -2.77 -14.44 -6.70
N ASN A 33 -2.12 -14.69 -7.83
CA ASN A 33 -2.26 -13.92 -9.08
C ASN A 33 -3.00 -14.69 -10.21
N GLU A 34 -3.57 -15.86 -9.95
CA GLU A 34 -4.26 -16.65 -10.97
C GLU A 34 -5.67 -16.16 -11.33
N LEU A 35 -6.13 -15.10 -10.70
CA LEU A 35 -7.44 -14.47 -10.98
C LEU A 35 -7.51 -13.77 -12.35
N SER A 36 -6.42 -13.70 -13.12
CA SER A 36 -6.42 -13.14 -14.48
C SER A 36 -6.12 -14.18 -15.55
N ALA A 37 -6.96 -14.25 -16.57
CA ALA A 37 -6.87 -15.18 -17.70
C ALA A 37 -5.64 -14.99 -18.62
N VAL A 38 -4.74 -14.05 -18.35
CA VAL A 38 -3.54 -13.79 -19.13
C VAL A 38 -2.32 -14.26 -18.34
N ALA A 39 -1.81 -15.45 -18.68
CA ALA A 39 -0.59 -16.00 -18.12
C ALA A 39 0.65 -15.32 -18.75
N TYR A 40 1.28 -14.42 -18.00
CA TYR A 40 2.64 -13.96 -18.33
C TYR A 40 3.67 -14.88 -17.65
N PRO A 41 4.85 -15.12 -18.25
CA PRO A 41 5.91 -15.89 -17.63
C PRO A 41 6.34 -15.25 -16.31
N ARG A 42 6.48 -16.04 -15.27
CA ARG A 42 6.98 -15.66 -13.96
C ARG A 42 8.36 -16.24 -13.79
N TYR A 43 9.22 -15.48 -13.18
CA TYR A 43 10.57 -15.93 -12.86
C TYR A 43 10.72 -16.01 -11.35
N ILE A 44 11.31 -17.09 -10.87
CA ILE A 44 11.66 -17.28 -9.46
C ILE A 44 13.18 -17.33 -9.42
N SER A 45 13.78 -16.43 -8.65
CA SER A 45 15.19 -16.48 -8.31
C SER A 45 15.30 -16.72 -6.80
N SER A 46 16.10 -17.70 -6.40
CA SER A 46 16.29 -18.02 -4.98
C SER A 46 17.72 -18.44 -4.70
N ILE A 47 18.15 -18.20 -3.46
CA ILE A 47 19.42 -18.68 -2.93
C ILE A 47 19.18 -19.33 -1.56
N ILE A 48 19.93 -20.38 -1.30
CA ILE A 48 20.06 -21.00 0.03
C ILE A 48 21.56 -21.02 0.31
N ASP A 49 21.97 -20.62 1.51
CA ASP A 49 23.38 -20.62 1.88
C ASP A 49 23.90 -22.04 2.17
N ASP A 50 25.21 -22.22 2.05
CA ASP A 50 25.89 -23.53 2.23
C ASP A 50 25.70 -24.11 3.63
N ALA A 51 25.47 -23.25 4.64
CA ALA A 51 25.22 -23.67 6.01
C ALA A 51 23.73 -24.03 6.27
N ASN A 52 22.86 -23.94 5.26
CA ASN A 52 21.41 -24.17 5.33
C ASN A 52 20.70 -23.37 6.43
N SER A 53 21.21 -22.18 6.72
CA SER A 53 20.64 -21.31 7.76
C SER A 53 19.75 -20.22 7.20
N ARG A 54 19.89 -19.87 5.90
CA ARG A 54 19.21 -18.75 5.27
C ARG A 54 18.75 -19.10 3.88
N ALA A 55 17.58 -18.56 3.53
CA ALA A 55 17.05 -18.62 2.17
C ALA A 55 16.39 -17.30 1.81
N LEU A 56 16.67 -16.80 0.63
CA LEU A 56 16.05 -15.62 0.03
C LEU A 56 15.41 -16.00 -1.30
N ALA A 57 14.26 -15.43 -1.61
CA ALA A 57 13.61 -15.61 -2.89
C ALA A 57 12.97 -14.32 -3.39
N LYS A 58 13.02 -14.15 -4.71
CA LYS A 58 12.36 -13.09 -5.46
C LYS A 58 11.50 -13.72 -6.54
N VAL A 59 10.22 -13.33 -6.58
CA VAL A 59 9.30 -13.67 -7.67
C VAL A 59 9.02 -12.39 -8.43
N TYR A 60 9.25 -12.36 -9.74
CA TYR A 60 9.07 -11.16 -10.53
C TYR A 60 8.54 -11.46 -11.93
N ARG A 61 8.01 -10.43 -12.58
CA ARG A 61 7.55 -10.44 -13.97
C ARG A 61 8.22 -9.30 -14.70
N PRO A 62 9.27 -9.55 -15.51
CA PRO A 62 9.90 -8.51 -16.30
C PRO A 62 8.91 -7.96 -17.33
N ALA A 63 9.07 -6.70 -17.71
CA ALA A 63 8.46 -6.16 -18.90
C ALA A 63 9.09 -6.76 -20.15
N GLU A 64 8.42 -6.61 -21.30
CA GLU A 64 8.98 -7.04 -22.58
C GLU A 64 10.26 -6.24 -22.86
N GLY A 65 11.38 -6.94 -23.05
CA GLY A 65 12.69 -6.32 -23.24
C GLY A 65 13.49 -6.02 -21.95
N GLU A 66 12.93 -6.25 -20.77
CA GLU A 66 13.67 -6.16 -19.50
C GLU A 66 14.45 -7.45 -19.25
N SER A 67 15.70 -7.27 -18.80
CA SER A 67 16.50 -8.38 -18.30
C SER A 67 15.98 -8.83 -16.94
N PRO A 68 15.98 -10.16 -16.66
CA PRO A 68 15.62 -10.66 -15.36
C PRO A 68 16.54 -10.10 -14.25
N GLU A 69 15.96 -9.53 -13.20
CA GLU A 69 16.69 -9.22 -11.98
C GLU A 69 16.76 -10.46 -11.08
N TYR A 70 17.96 -10.92 -10.79
CA TYR A 70 18.20 -12.09 -9.96
C TYR A 70 18.46 -11.69 -8.50
N VAL A 71 18.47 -12.68 -7.61
CA VAL A 71 19.12 -12.51 -6.30
C VAL A 71 20.59 -12.20 -6.57
N TYR A 72 21.05 -11.07 -6.07
CA TYR A 72 22.47 -10.74 -6.16
C TYR A 72 23.26 -11.50 -5.10
N THR A 73 24.40 -12.05 -5.49
CA THR A 73 25.34 -12.72 -4.57
C THR A 73 26.74 -12.19 -4.77
N ASN A 74 27.44 -11.98 -3.66
CA ASN A 74 28.86 -11.70 -3.65
C ASN A 74 29.58 -12.76 -2.81
N ASP A 75 30.25 -13.68 -3.49
CA ASP A 75 30.91 -14.83 -2.84
C ASP A 75 32.08 -14.41 -1.97
N GLN A 76 32.76 -13.30 -2.26
CA GLN A 76 33.89 -12.80 -1.48
C GLN A 76 33.43 -12.25 -0.13
N GLU A 77 32.32 -11.53 -0.10
CA GLU A 77 31.74 -10.96 1.12
C GLU A 77 30.65 -11.86 1.72
N LYS A 78 30.30 -12.97 1.06
CA LYS A 78 29.19 -13.87 1.40
C LYS A 78 27.87 -13.12 1.60
N LEU A 79 27.64 -12.09 0.78
CA LEU A 79 26.41 -11.29 0.80
C LEU A 79 25.43 -11.79 -0.25
N ALA A 80 24.15 -11.82 0.12
CA ALA A 80 23.05 -11.93 -0.81
C ALA A 80 22.06 -10.79 -0.61
N LEU A 81 21.48 -10.26 -1.69
CA LEU A 81 20.58 -9.12 -1.67
C LEU A 81 19.43 -9.33 -2.63
N ILE A 82 18.23 -8.99 -2.16
CA ILE A 82 17.00 -8.85 -2.95
C ILE A 82 16.30 -7.54 -2.59
N TYR A 83 15.62 -6.94 -3.57
CA TYR A 83 14.75 -5.79 -3.32
C TYR A 83 13.50 -5.83 -4.21
N ASP A 84 12.47 -5.08 -3.84
CA ASP A 84 11.28 -4.79 -4.65
C ASP A 84 11.00 -3.29 -4.59
N GLY A 85 10.77 -2.68 -5.75
CA GLY A 85 10.41 -1.27 -5.89
C GLY A 85 11.34 -0.48 -6.79
N HIS A 86 11.29 0.84 -6.67
CA HIS A 86 12.05 1.80 -7.47
C HIS A 86 13.02 2.59 -6.61
N LEU A 87 14.23 2.79 -7.15
CA LEU A 87 15.26 3.66 -6.58
C LEU A 87 15.47 4.85 -7.51
N TYR A 88 14.88 6.01 -7.16
CA TYR A 88 14.84 7.19 -8.02
C TYR A 88 16.18 7.91 -8.16
N ASN A 89 17.12 7.70 -7.26
CA ASN A 89 18.45 8.28 -7.27
C ASN A 89 19.56 7.28 -7.61
N SER A 90 19.24 6.08 -8.10
CA SER A 90 20.22 5.03 -8.40
C SER A 90 21.33 5.53 -9.34
N LYS A 91 20.98 6.27 -10.41
CA LYS A 91 21.94 6.84 -11.37
C LYS A 91 22.88 7.88 -10.73
N SER A 92 22.35 8.75 -9.85
CA SER A 92 23.14 9.77 -9.16
C SER A 92 24.00 9.17 -8.05
N THR A 93 23.48 8.17 -7.36
CA THR A 93 24.18 7.44 -6.30
C THR A 93 25.34 6.61 -6.90
N GLY A 94 25.09 5.87 -7.99
CA GLY A 94 26.15 5.17 -8.72
C GLY A 94 27.22 6.13 -9.25
N ALA A 95 26.86 7.33 -9.72
CA ALA A 95 27.79 8.34 -10.22
C ALA A 95 28.66 8.98 -9.13
N LYS A 96 28.13 9.16 -7.89
CA LYS A 96 28.93 9.68 -6.76
C LYS A 96 30.11 8.77 -6.40
N PHE A 97 29.94 7.46 -6.60
CA PHE A 97 30.91 6.45 -6.20
C PHE A 97 31.68 5.84 -7.40
N CYS A 98 31.29 6.16 -8.63
CA CYS A 98 31.96 5.68 -9.83
C CYS A 98 33.20 6.55 -10.17
N ARG A 99 34.41 6.12 -9.78
CA ARG A 99 35.67 6.75 -10.19
C ARG A 99 36.13 6.36 -11.61
N THR A 100 35.38 5.49 -12.29
CA THR A 100 35.71 5.06 -13.68
C THR A 100 34.50 5.30 -14.58
N GLN A 101 34.72 6.07 -15.65
CA GLN A 101 33.71 6.53 -16.63
C GLN A 101 33.14 5.43 -17.56
N ASP A 102 33.36 4.14 -17.30
CA ASP A 102 33.21 3.10 -18.32
C ASP A 102 31.95 2.22 -18.25
N ARG A 103 30.95 2.49 -17.37
CA ARG A 103 29.71 1.70 -17.38
C ARG A 103 28.44 2.56 -17.28
N VAL A 104 27.81 2.71 -18.45
CA VAL A 104 26.55 3.45 -18.65
C VAL A 104 25.30 2.65 -18.19
N ASN A 105 25.45 1.39 -17.76
CA ASN A 105 24.35 0.47 -17.43
C ASN A 105 24.39 -0.02 -15.96
N ASP A 106 24.65 0.86 -15.01
CA ASP A 106 24.52 0.49 -13.58
C ASP A 106 23.03 0.24 -13.22
N THR A 107 22.71 -0.99 -12.90
CA THR A 107 21.39 -1.34 -12.37
C THR A 107 21.22 -0.80 -10.94
N ALA A 108 19.97 -0.58 -10.51
CA ALA A 108 19.68 -0.17 -9.14
C ALA A 108 20.29 -1.15 -8.10
N LEU A 109 20.35 -2.43 -8.45
CA LEU A 109 20.94 -3.49 -7.65
C LEU A 109 22.47 -3.31 -7.48
N GLU A 110 23.19 -2.99 -8.54
CA GLU A 110 24.64 -2.72 -8.49
C GLU A 110 24.94 -1.49 -7.64
N SER A 111 24.11 -0.45 -7.73
CA SER A 111 24.23 0.75 -6.90
C SER A 111 24.03 0.44 -5.41
N LEU A 112 23.06 -0.38 -5.05
CA LEU A 112 22.84 -0.85 -3.68
C LEU A 112 24.04 -1.64 -3.14
N VAL A 113 24.55 -2.56 -3.93
CA VAL A 113 25.71 -3.39 -3.53
C VAL A 113 26.94 -2.53 -3.27
N ARG A 114 27.22 -1.54 -4.11
CA ARG A 114 28.34 -0.61 -3.91
C ARG A 114 28.16 0.20 -2.63
N LEU A 115 26.97 0.74 -2.39
CA LEU A 115 26.68 1.45 -1.15
C LEU A 115 26.93 0.59 0.07
N LEU A 116 26.47 -0.67 0.07
CA LEU A 116 26.71 -1.60 1.17
C LEU A 116 28.20 -1.91 1.37
N ALA A 117 28.97 -2.04 0.29
CA ALA A 117 30.40 -2.32 0.36
C ALA A 117 31.22 -1.14 0.92
N GLU A 118 30.79 0.10 0.68
CA GLU A 118 31.51 1.30 1.11
C GLU A 118 31.23 1.70 2.57
N VAL A 119 30.11 1.28 3.15
CA VAL A 119 29.79 1.56 4.55
C VAL A 119 30.56 0.57 5.46
N PRO A 120 31.42 1.06 6.37
CA PRO A 120 32.14 0.20 7.30
C PRO A 120 31.21 -0.35 8.39
N GLY A 121 31.58 -1.53 8.94
CA GLY A 121 30.89 -2.11 10.09
C GLY A 121 30.19 -3.44 9.80
N ASN A 122 29.33 -3.86 10.73
CA ASN A 122 28.50 -5.06 10.58
C ASN A 122 27.35 -4.83 9.58
N LEU A 123 26.62 -5.89 9.23
CA LEU A 123 25.54 -5.83 8.22
C LEU A 123 24.46 -4.80 8.59
N GLU A 124 24.06 -4.71 9.86
CA GLU A 124 23.10 -3.69 10.30
C GLU A 124 23.61 -2.26 10.01
N GLN A 125 24.87 -1.97 10.34
CA GLN A 125 25.48 -0.65 10.09
C GLN A 125 25.59 -0.36 8.61
N LYS A 126 26.00 -1.35 7.80
CA LYS A 126 26.07 -1.23 6.33
C LYS A 126 24.68 -0.89 5.74
N VAL A 127 23.65 -1.63 6.12
CA VAL A 127 22.28 -1.38 5.64
C VAL A 127 21.79 0.00 6.08
N ARG A 128 21.96 0.40 7.35
CA ARG A 128 21.57 1.75 7.83
C ARG A 128 22.25 2.87 7.06
N GLY A 129 23.55 2.73 6.81
CA GLY A 129 24.30 3.73 6.04
C GLY A 129 23.81 3.84 4.61
N ALA A 130 23.55 2.70 3.95
CA ALA A 130 23.01 2.69 2.60
C ALA A 130 21.60 3.31 2.52
N LEU A 131 20.72 3.01 3.49
CA LEU A 131 19.36 3.56 3.53
C LEU A 131 19.33 5.09 3.60
N ALA A 132 20.31 5.73 4.26
CA ALA A 132 20.37 7.18 4.40
C ALA A 132 20.56 7.91 3.05
N ASP A 133 21.15 7.23 2.06
CA ASP A 133 21.42 7.79 0.74
C ASP A 133 20.41 7.35 -0.34
N LEU A 134 19.42 6.53 0.02
CA LEU A 134 18.42 6.03 -0.93
C LEU A 134 17.16 6.90 -0.98
N ASP A 135 16.79 7.34 -2.17
CA ASP A 135 15.48 7.90 -2.49
C ASP A 135 14.69 6.89 -3.32
N GLY A 136 13.53 6.45 -2.84
CA GLY A 136 12.73 5.47 -3.57
C GLY A 136 11.55 4.89 -2.80
N ASP A 137 10.75 4.13 -3.54
CA ASP A 137 9.64 3.34 -3.06
C ASP A 137 10.07 1.87 -3.02
N TYR A 138 10.62 1.39 -1.89
CA TYR A 138 11.27 0.09 -1.83
C TYR A 138 11.10 -0.68 -0.53
N VAL A 139 11.31 -1.98 -0.65
CA VAL A 139 11.66 -2.92 0.43
C VAL A 139 12.92 -3.67 0.01
N LEU A 140 13.81 -3.96 0.94
CA LEU A 140 15.03 -4.71 0.66
C LEU A 140 15.32 -5.76 1.74
N ALA A 141 16.05 -6.79 1.36
CA ALA A 141 16.62 -7.78 2.26
C ALA A 141 18.07 -8.06 1.87
N VAL A 142 18.94 -7.99 2.85
CA VAL A 142 20.38 -8.28 2.72
C VAL A 142 20.74 -9.36 3.73
N SER A 143 21.49 -10.36 3.32
CA SER A 143 22.00 -11.39 4.23
C SER A 143 23.51 -11.53 4.15
N ASP A 144 24.16 -11.78 5.27
CA ASP A 144 25.53 -12.27 5.38
C ASP A 144 25.54 -13.69 5.97
N THR A 145 26.65 -14.19 6.50
CA THR A 145 26.74 -15.55 7.08
C THR A 145 25.89 -15.74 8.33
N ASP A 146 25.58 -14.70 9.09
CA ASP A 146 25.06 -14.79 10.46
C ASP A 146 23.63 -14.26 10.61
N GLN A 147 23.15 -13.48 9.66
CA GLN A 147 21.86 -12.77 9.78
C GLN A 147 21.25 -12.41 8.43
N ILE A 148 19.93 -12.13 8.47
CA ILE A 148 19.21 -11.42 7.41
C ILE A 148 18.78 -10.07 8.00
N VAL A 149 19.03 -8.98 7.28
CA VAL A 149 18.56 -7.64 7.61
C VAL A 149 17.58 -7.20 6.53
N ILE A 150 16.35 -6.89 6.93
CA ILE A 150 15.32 -6.39 6.03
C ILE A 150 14.91 -4.96 6.40
N SER A 151 14.51 -4.16 5.43
CA SER A 151 14.04 -2.79 5.67
C SER A 151 13.00 -2.33 4.67
N ARG A 152 12.21 -1.34 5.09
CA ARG A 152 11.29 -0.56 4.25
C ARG A 152 11.76 0.89 4.18
N ASN A 153 11.41 1.59 3.08
CA ASN A 153 11.63 3.03 2.98
C ASN A 153 10.88 3.80 4.09
N SER A 154 11.26 5.06 4.32
CA SER A 154 10.75 5.91 5.41
C SER A 154 9.23 6.14 5.39
N LEU A 155 8.58 5.99 4.25
CA LEU A 155 7.14 6.18 4.05
C LEU A 155 6.36 4.85 3.98
N GLY A 156 7.07 3.72 3.92
CA GLY A 156 6.44 2.39 3.88
C GLY A 156 5.56 2.15 2.66
N THR A 157 5.98 2.65 1.50
CA THR A 157 5.21 2.59 0.25
C THR A 157 5.03 1.18 -0.32
N LYS A 158 5.85 0.21 0.10
CA LYS A 158 5.71 -1.21 -0.24
C LYS A 158 5.44 -2.05 1.01
N PRO A 159 4.57 -3.08 0.96
CA PRO A 159 4.27 -3.91 2.12
C PRO A 159 5.40 -4.90 2.43
N LEU A 160 5.61 -5.17 3.72
CA LEU A 160 6.52 -6.22 4.20
C LEU A 160 6.05 -6.73 5.56
N TYR A 161 6.08 -8.05 5.72
CA TYR A 161 5.61 -8.75 6.91
C TYR A 161 6.68 -9.65 7.48
N VAL A 162 6.62 -9.85 8.80
CA VAL A 162 7.53 -10.71 9.55
C VAL A 162 6.75 -11.65 10.46
N ALA A 163 7.27 -12.84 10.65
CA ALA A 163 6.74 -13.80 11.62
C ALA A 163 7.82 -14.81 12.03
N GLU A 164 7.66 -15.43 13.20
CA GLU A 164 8.57 -16.45 13.66
C GLU A 164 7.88 -17.54 14.50
N ASN A 165 8.55 -18.67 14.61
CA ASN A 165 8.25 -19.74 15.55
C ASN A 165 9.56 -20.24 16.20
N ASN A 166 9.51 -21.37 16.89
CA ASN A 166 10.72 -21.93 17.56
C ASN A 166 11.76 -22.47 16.56
N ARG A 167 11.39 -22.71 15.29
CA ARG A 167 12.28 -23.32 14.29
C ARG A 167 12.95 -22.28 13.40
N PHE A 168 12.21 -21.27 12.98
CA PHE A 168 12.68 -20.27 12.04
C PHE A 168 11.95 -18.94 12.16
N SER A 169 12.57 -17.90 11.65
CA SER A 169 12.01 -16.59 11.39
C SER A 169 11.85 -16.39 9.89
N ALA A 170 10.78 -15.71 9.43
CA ALA A 170 10.56 -15.47 8.01
C ALA A 170 9.94 -14.10 7.74
N PHE A 171 10.13 -13.62 6.51
CA PHE A 171 9.50 -12.42 6.00
C PHE A 171 8.92 -12.65 4.60
N ALA A 172 7.93 -11.82 4.22
CA ALA A 172 7.32 -11.84 2.90
C ALA A 172 6.63 -10.50 2.58
N SER A 173 6.45 -10.20 1.30
CA SER A 173 5.69 -9.01 0.85
C SER A 173 4.20 -9.07 1.20
N ASN A 174 3.66 -10.24 1.57
CA ASN A 174 2.27 -10.43 2.01
C ASN A 174 2.16 -11.54 3.07
N LYS A 175 1.00 -11.66 3.74
CA LYS A 175 0.81 -12.55 4.91
C LYS A 175 0.64 -14.02 4.51
N LYS A 176 -0.06 -14.31 3.44
CA LYS A 176 -0.46 -15.65 3.02
C LYS A 176 0.69 -16.67 2.91
N PRO A 177 1.86 -16.33 2.32
CA PRO A 177 3.01 -17.23 2.30
C PRO A 177 3.50 -17.61 3.69
N LEU A 178 3.48 -16.67 4.65
CA LEU A 178 3.89 -16.91 6.03
C LEU A 178 2.90 -17.84 6.76
N TRP A 179 1.61 -17.65 6.56
CA TRP A 179 0.60 -18.55 7.10
C TRP A 179 0.72 -19.97 6.52
N ARG A 180 1.04 -20.10 5.24
CA ARG A 180 1.18 -21.40 4.55
C ARG A 180 2.34 -22.24 5.06
N ILE A 181 3.40 -21.62 5.59
CA ILE A 181 4.51 -22.30 6.25
C ILE A 181 4.30 -22.45 7.78
N GLY A 182 3.06 -22.24 8.26
CA GLY A 182 2.67 -22.50 9.64
C GLY A 182 2.97 -21.39 10.64
N LEU A 183 3.26 -20.16 10.19
CA LEU A 183 3.46 -19.01 11.07
C LEU A 183 2.09 -18.34 11.34
N GLY A 184 1.62 -18.40 12.60
CA GLY A 184 0.27 -17.95 12.97
C GLY A 184 0.15 -16.45 13.23
N GLU A 185 1.15 -15.84 13.83
CA GLU A 185 1.16 -14.42 14.20
C GLU A 185 2.06 -13.64 13.25
N VAL A 186 1.46 -13.12 12.19
CA VAL A 186 2.16 -12.35 11.15
C VAL A 186 1.99 -10.86 11.42
N LYS A 187 3.08 -10.11 11.51
CA LYS A 187 3.09 -8.67 11.81
C LYS A 187 3.66 -7.86 10.66
N PRO A 188 3.10 -6.66 10.36
CA PRO A 188 3.71 -5.76 9.40
C PRO A 188 5.02 -5.20 9.95
N LEU A 189 6.06 -5.14 9.12
CA LEU A 189 7.20 -4.28 9.38
C LEU A 189 6.80 -2.85 9.03
N ARG A 190 6.86 -1.92 9.99
CA ARG A 190 6.41 -0.54 9.81
C ARG A 190 7.37 0.28 8.93
N ALA A 191 6.87 1.39 8.41
CA ALA A 191 7.64 2.38 7.64
C ALA A 191 8.91 2.81 8.38
N GLY A 192 10.04 2.88 7.67
CA GLY A 192 11.34 3.28 8.23
C GLY A 192 11.95 2.32 9.26
N MET A 193 11.33 1.15 9.47
CA MET A 193 11.86 0.15 10.39
C MET A 193 12.79 -0.82 9.66
N LEU A 194 13.67 -1.44 10.45
CA LEU A 194 14.58 -2.49 10.07
C LEU A 194 14.34 -3.69 10.97
N ALA A 195 14.28 -4.91 10.42
CA ALA A 195 14.25 -6.13 11.19
C ALA A 195 15.50 -6.96 10.91
N ILE A 196 16.08 -7.51 11.98
CA ILE A 196 17.24 -8.40 11.95
C ILE A 196 16.79 -9.78 12.38
N PHE A 197 17.10 -10.76 11.56
CA PHE A 197 16.86 -12.18 11.82
C PHE A 197 18.19 -12.84 12.12
N ASP A 198 18.35 -13.35 13.31
CA ASP A 198 19.50 -14.13 13.74
C ASP A 198 19.08 -15.38 14.53
N SER A 199 20.02 -16.12 15.08
CA SER A 199 19.76 -17.34 15.86
C SER A 199 18.89 -17.12 17.10
N ARG A 200 18.73 -15.88 17.57
CA ARG A 200 17.89 -15.51 18.73
C ARG A 200 16.46 -15.19 18.32
N GLY A 201 16.19 -14.96 17.02
CA GLY A 201 14.90 -14.60 16.46
C GLY A 201 14.89 -13.24 15.77
N ILE A 202 13.73 -12.55 15.81
CA ILE A 202 13.53 -11.27 15.14
C ILE A 202 13.75 -10.13 16.14
N SER A 203 14.62 -9.19 15.79
CA SER A 203 14.72 -7.90 16.47
C SER A 203 14.36 -6.77 15.51
N ILE A 204 13.46 -5.88 15.94
CA ILE A 204 12.98 -4.74 15.13
C ILE A 204 13.52 -3.44 15.73
N LYS A 205 14.08 -2.58 14.87
CA LYS A 205 14.70 -1.32 15.25
C LYS A 205 14.29 -0.21 14.25
N GLU A 206 14.31 1.02 14.71
CA GLU A 206 14.21 2.17 13.80
C GLU A 206 15.48 2.25 12.93
N ALA A 207 15.31 2.41 11.62
CA ALA A 207 16.43 2.58 10.69
C ALA A 207 16.43 3.96 10.03
N LEU A 208 15.32 4.34 9.45
CA LEU A 208 15.11 5.61 8.75
C LEU A 208 13.70 6.12 9.04
N PRO A 209 13.36 6.40 10.32
CA PRO A 209 12.03 6.90 10.64
C PRO A 209 11.83 8.26 10.00
N PHE A 210 10.62 8.47 9.47
CA PHE A 210 10.26 9.80 9.02
C PHE A 210 10.02 10.70 10.24
N HIS A 211 10.81 11.74 10.37
CA HIS A 211 10.71 12.68 11.50
C HIS A 211 9.76 13.82 11.17
N ARG A 212 9.03 14.30 12.17
CA ARG A 212 8.22 15.48 12.03
C ARG A 212 9.11 16.68 11.75
N VAL A 213 8.87 17.31 10.60
CA VAL A 213 9.59 18.53 10.20
C VAL A 213 9.05 19.73 10.96
N GLU A 214 9.93 20.67 11.34
CA GLU A 214 9.50 21.92 11.96
C GLU A 214 8.66 22.77 11.01
N THR A 215 7.62 23.40 11.57
CA THR A 215 6.73 24.28 10.81
C THR A 215 7.40 25.62 10.55
N ASP A 216 7.80 25.89 9.31
CA ASP A 216 8.44 27.15 8.90
C ASP A 216 7.66 27.90 7.83
N ILE A 217 6.75 27.24 7.09
CA ILE A 217 5.98 27.82 5.99
C ILE A 217 4.62 28.33 6.50
N LYS A 218 4.54 29.64 6.73
CA LYS A 218 3.34 30.36 7.19
C LYS A 218 2.70 31.23 6.10
N CYS A 219 3.21 31.18 4.88
CA CYS A 219 2.71 31.95 3.74
C CYS A 219 2.12 31.00 2.68
N MET A 220 0.87 31.20 2.31
CA MET A 220 0.17 30.36 1.32
C MET A 220 0.88 30.35 -0.03
N ALA A 221 1.39 31.46 -0.52
CA ALA A 221 2.09 31.52 -1.79
C ALA A 221 3.38 30.68 -1.77
N ARG A 222 4.14 30.72 -0.66
CA ARG A 222 5.35 29.89 -0.48
C ARG A 222 4.99 28.40 -0.37
N ALA A 223 3.90 28.09 0.35
CA ALA A 223 3.40 26.70 0.47
C ALA A 223 3.03 26.11 -0.90
N VAL A 224 2.27 26.86 -1.70
CA VAL A 224 1.85 26.42 -3.04
C VAL A 224 3.04 26.30 -3.99
N ALA A 225 4.01 27.23 -3.96
CA ALA A 225 5.19 27.17 -4.84
C ALA A 225 6.09 25.97 -4.53
N GLY A 226 6.43 25.75 -3.26
CA GLY A 226 7.24 24.59 -2.87
C GLY A 226 6.53 23.25 -3.14
N TYR A 227 5.22 23.21 -2.93
CA TYR A 227 4.41 22.02 -3.23
C TYR A 227 4.35 21.72 -4.73
N GLU A 228 4.18 22.74 -5.58
CA GLU A 228 4.19 22.58 -7.05
C GLU A 228 5.50 21.99 -7.54
N GLU A 229 6.63 22.56 -7.10
CA GLU A 229 7.97 22.12 -7.49
C GLU A 229 8.20 20.65 -7.11
N THR A 230 7.94 20.29 -5.84
CA THR A 230 8.19 18.94 -5.34
C THR A 230 7.23 17.91 -5.95
N LEU A 231 5.94 18.24 -6.10
CA LEU A 231 4.98 17.32 -6.69
C LEU A 231 5.24 17.08 -8.18
N TYR A 232 5.59 18.13 -8.92
CA TYR A 232 5.97 17.99 -10.33
C TYR A 232 7.21 17.09 -10.47
N SER A 233 8.22 17.29 -9.63
CA SER A 233 9.41 16.43 -9.56
C SER A 233 9.04 14.98 -9.22
N ALA A 234 8.15 14.76 -8.25
CA ALA A 234 7.69 13.45 -7.83
C ALA A 234 6.98 12.67 -8.95
N VAL A 235 6.15 13.34 -9.75
CA VAL A 235 5.50 12.73 -10.92
C VAL A 235 6.54 12.41 -12.00
N ARG A 236 7.45 13.36 -12.29
CA ARG A 236 8.50 13.17 -13.33
C ARG A 236 9.42 12.00 -13.02
N LYS A 237 9.92 11.90 -11.80
CA LYS A 237 10.87 10.83 -11.45
C LYS A 237 10.20 9.45 -11.52
N ARG A 238 8.94 9.32 -11.09
CA ARG A 238 8.17 8.09 -11.20
C ARG A 238 7.87 7.73 -12.65
N LEU A 239 7.46 8.70 -13.45
CA LEU A 239 7.18 8.47 -14.86
C LEU A 239 8.45 8.09 -15.65
N ALA A 240 9.62 8.63 -15.29
CA ALA A 240 10.90 8.30 -15.92
C ALA A 240 11.31 6.84 -15.67
N GLU A 241 11.02 6.28 -14.51
CA GLU A 241 11.31 4.86 -14.19
C GLU A 241 10.42 3.89 -14.97
N VAL A 242 9.23 4.32 -15.38
CA VAL A 242 8.25 3.47 -16.05
C VAL A 242 7.99 3.86 -17.52
N ASN A 243 8.81 4.73 -18.11
CA ASN A 243 8.64 5.23 -19.47
C ASN A 243 8.72 4.11 -20.54
N HIS A 244 9.43 3.02 -20.25
CA HIS A 244 9.55 1.85 -21.11
C HIS A 244 8.21 1.15 -21.36
N THR A 245 7.18 1.39 -20.51
CA THR A 245 5.85 0.77 -20.67
C THR A 245 5.04 1.39 -21.81
N GLY A 246 5.37 2.61 -22.28
CA GLY A 246 4.66 3.35 -23.31
C GLY A 246 3.26 3.84 -22.92
N LYS A 247 2.70 3.32 -21.83
CA LYS A 247 1.37 3.68 -21.32
C LYS A 247 1.27 3.53 -19.81
N VAL A 248 0.54 4.44 -19.17
CA VAL A 248 0.27 4.40 -17.72
C VAL A 248 -1.19 4.67 -17.42
N GLY A 249 -1.67 4.18 -16.28
CA GLY A 249 -3.02 4.46 -15.78
C GLY A 249 -3.04 5.50 -14.67
N VAL A 250 -4.22 6.08 -14.43
CA VAL A 250 -4.51 6.86 -13.23
C VAL A 250 -5.89 6.49 -12.68
N LEU A 251 -5.98 6.27 -11.35
CA LEU A 251 -7.26 6.10 -10.68
C LEU A 251 -7.93 7.47 -10.57
N LEU A 252 -9.08 7.65 -11.23
CA LEU A 252 -9.77 8.94 -11.32
C LEU A 252 -11.16 8.86 -10.67
N SER A 253 -11.35 9.57 -9.55
CA SER A 253 -12.65 9.72 -8.87
C SER A 253 -13.34 11.06 -9.16
N GLY A 254 -12.67 11.96 -9.88
CA GLY A 254 -13.14 13.34 -10.05
C GLY A 254 -13.03 14.20 -8.77
N GLY A 255 -12.40 13.70 -7.71
CA GLY A 255 -11.97 14.47 -6.56
C GLY A 255 -10.66 15.21 -6.85
N VAL A 256 -10.39 16.31 -6.12
CA VAL A 256 -9.23 17.17 -6.36
C VAL A 256 -7.90 16.42 -6.40
N ASP A 257 -7.74 15.39 -5.55
CA ASP A 257 -6.50 14.60 -5.43
C ASP A 257 -6.21 13.85 -6.73
N SER A 258 -7.18 13.09 -7.22
CA SER A 258 -7.05 12.31 -8.46
C SER A 258 -7.01 13.19 -9.70
N CYS A 259 -7.76 14.30 -9.71
CA CYS A 259 -7.73 15.26 -10.81
C CYS A 259 -6.37 15.93 -10.96
N LEU A 260 -5.71 16.30 -9.85
CA LEU A 260 -4.39 16.93 -9.90
C LEU A 260 -3.32 15.95 -10.40
N ILE A 261 -3.34 14.69 -9.97
CA ILE A 261 -2.43 13.67 -10.53
C ILE A 261 -2.69 13.43 -12.00
N ALA A 262 -3.96 13.30 -12.42
CA ALA A 262 -4.31 13.10 -13.83
C ALA A 262 -3.83 14.27 -14.70
N LYS A 263 -4.00 15.53 -14.22
CA LYS A 263 -3.52 16.74 -14.90
C LYS A 263 -2.00 16.75 -15.04
N LEU A 264 -1.28 16.49 -13.95
CA LEU A 264 0.19 16.46 -13.96
C LEU A 264 0.74 15.35 -14.86
N LEU A 265 0.13 14.15 -14.81
CA LEU A 265 0.51 13.05 -15.70
C LEU A 265 0.27 13.43 -17.16
N HIS A 266 -0.90 14.01 -17.50
CA HIS A 266 -1.19 14.47 -18.85
C HIS A 266 -0.13 15.47 -19.33
N ASP A 267 0.23 16.45 -18.50
CA ASP A 267 1.20 17.48 -18.86
C ASP A 267 2.60 16.90 -19.05
N VAL A 268 3.07 16.05 -18.12
CA VAL A 268 4.41 15.46 -18.20
C VAL A 268 4.52 14.41 -19.32
N ALA A 269 3.49 13.56 -19.48
CA ALA A 269 3.48 12.48 -20.44
C ALA A 269 3.41 12.98 -21.89
N SER A 270 2.75 14.15 -22.13
CA SER A 270 2.65 14.76 -23.46
C SER A 270 4.01 15.02 -24.10
N TYR A 271 5.04 15.31 -23.29
CA TYR A 271 6.42 15.50 -23.76
C TYR A 271 7.19 14.19 -23.97
N SER A 272 6.72 13.10 -23.40
CA SER A 272 7.43 11.80 -23.38
C SER A 272 6.81 10.76 -24.32
N GLY A 273 5.70 11.10 -24.99
CA GLY A 273 4.96 10.17 -25.85
C GLY A 273 4.30 9.01 -25.12
N ILE A 274 4.08 9.14 -23.81
CA ILE A 274 3.43 8.14 -22.97
C ILE A 274 1.92 8.37 -22.99
N GLU A 275 1.16 7.32 -23.29
CA GLU A 275 -0.30 7.35 -23.23
C GLU A 275 -0.78 7.29 -21.77
N VAL A 276 -1.69 8.20 -21.40
CA VAL A 276 -2.33 8.23 -20.07
C VAL A 276 -3.81 7.85 -20.21
N THR A 277 -4.23 6.79 -19.49
CA THR A 277 -5.63 6.37 -19.42
C THR A 277 -6.15 6.50 -17.99
N ALA A 278 -7.28 7.17 -17.82
CA ALA A 278 -7.97 7.27 -16.54
C ALA A 278 -8.93 6.09 -16.34
N TYR A 279 -9.03 5.58 -15.10
CA TYR A 279 -9.91 4.47 -14.72
C TYR A 279 -10.85 4.88 -13.60
N THR A 280 -12.15 4.67 -13.81
CA THR A 280 -13.21 5.00 -12.85
C THR A 280 -14.20 3.85 -12.72
N VAL A 281 -14.63 3.56 -11.50
CA VAL A 281 -15.69 2.59 -11.23
C VAL A 281 -16.70 3.16 -10.23
N GLY A 282 -17.93 2.68 -10.28
CA GLY A 282 -18.97 3.04 -9.33
C GLY A 282 -20.32 2.49 -9.73
N LEU A 283 -21.31 2.65 -8.87
CA LEU A 283 -22.70 2.38 -9.23
C LEU A 283 -23.18 3.38 -10.28
N PRO A 284 -24.20 3.04 -11.10
CA PRO A 284 -24.79 3.95 -12.05
C PRO A 284 -25.15 5.30 -11.39
N ASN A 285 -24.77 6.41 -12.05
CA ASN A 285 -25.00 7.78 -11.59
C ASN A 285 -24.34 8.15 -10.24
N SER A 286 -23.39 7.36 -9.75
CA SER A 286 -22.64 7.72 -8.55
C SER A 286 -21.85 9.02 -8.76
N PRO A 287 -21.61 9.81 -7.70
CA PRO A 287 -20.90 11.10 -7.79
C PRO A 287 -19.56 10.99 -8.49
N ASP A 288 -18.76 9.97 -8.15
CA ASP A 288 -17.41 9.79 -8.70
C ASP A 288 -17.44 9.51 -10.20
N VAL A 289 -18.36 8.67 -10.68
CA VAL A 289 -18.52 8.38 -12.11
C VAL A 289 -18.84 9.64 -12.90
N ASN A 290 -19.77 10.47 -12.38
CA ASN A 290 -20.20 11.67 -13.08
C ASN A 290 -19.09 12.75 -13.15
N PHE A 291 -18.41 13.01 -12.02
CA PHE A 291 -17.32 13.99 -11.95
C PHE A 291 -16.11 13.55 -12.78
N ALA A 292 -15.72 12.27 -12.68
CA ALA A 292 -14.58 11.74 -13.42
C ALA A 292 -14.82 11.78 -14.95
N ARG A 293 -16.01 11.38 -15.41
CA ARG A 293 -16.38 11.45 -16.83
C ARG A 293 -16.25 12.88 -17.40
N LYS A 294 -16.79 13.84 -16.67
CA LYS A 294 -16.73 15.24 -17.08
C LYS A 294 -15.29 15.75 -17.09
N PHE A 295 -14.53 15.51 -16.04
CA PHE A 295 -13.14 15.97 -15.93
C PHE A 295 -12.23 15.36 -16.99
N ALA A 296 -12.32 14.05 -17.23
CA ALA A 296 -11.52 13.37 -18.24
C ALA A 296 -11.80 13.91 -19.66
N GLY A 297 -13.09 14.20 -19.97
CA GLY A 297 -13.49 14.83 -21.23
C GLY A 297 -12.93 16.25 -21.38
N GLU A 298 -12.95 17.07 -20.32
CA GLU A 298 -12.37 18.42 -20.33
C GLU A 298 -10.84 18.40 -20.45
N LEU A 299 -10.18 17.43 -19.80
CA LEU A 299 -8.73 17.26 -19.87
C LEU A 299 -8.26 16.65 -21.21
N GLY A 300 -9.16 15.96 -21.92
CA GLY A 300 -8.84 15.29 -23.19
C GLY A 300 -8.03 14.00 -23.05
N ILE A 301 -8.10 13.32 -21.89
CA ILE A 301 -7.45 12.02 -21.69
C ILE A 301 -8.40 10.86 -21.95
N LYS A 302 -7.85 9.72 -22.39
CA LYS A 302 -8.60 8.48 -22.52
C LYS A 302 -9.21 8.10 -21.18
N HIS A 303 -10.46 7.69 -21.16
CA HIS A 303 -11.19 7.36 -19.94
C HIS A 303 -11.97 6.06 -20.09
N GLU A 304 -11.61 5.08 -19.27
CA GLU A 304 -12.30 3.80 -19.15
C GLU A 304 -13.15 3.81 -17.87
N MET A 305 -14.41 3.40 -18.01
CA MET A 305 -15.36 3.39 -16.90
C MET A 305 -16.10 2.07 -16.82
N LYS A 306 -16.30 1.59 -15.59
CA LYS A 306 -17.12 0.42 -15.31
C LYS A 306 -18.23 0.77 -14.31
N GLU A 307 -19.47 0.65 -14.74
CA GLU A 307 -20.61 0.68 -13.86
C GLU A 307 -20.74 -0.69 -13.16
N LEU A 308 -20.81 -0.67 -11.84
CA LEU A 308 -20.92 -1.86 -11.00
C LEU A 308 -22.39 -2.20 -10.74
N SER A 309 -22.75 -3.47 -10.82
CA SER A 309 -24.02 -3.99 -10.30
C SER A 309 -23.85 -4.51 -8.88
N ILE A 310 -24.95 -4.71 -8.14
CA ILE A 310 -24.94 -5.30 -6.79
C ILE A 310 -24.31 -6.71 -6.85
N ASP A 311 -24.70 -7.54 -7.81
CA ASP A 311 -24.14 -8.89 -7.98
C ASP A 311 -22.65 -8.82 -8.31
N GLY A 312 -22.22 -7.87 -9.15
CA GLY A 312 -20.80 -7.67 -9.45
C GLY A 312 -19.98 -7.22 -8.21
N ILE A 313 -20.56 -6.41 -7.33
CA ILE A 313 -19.94 -6.06 -6.03
C ILE A 313 -19.83 -7.29 -5.15
N GLU A 314 -20.89 -8.11 -5.05
CA GLU A 314 -20.90 -9.35 -4.27
C GLU A 314 -19.79 -10.31 -4.74
N GLU A 315 -19.57 -10.45 -6.05
CA GLU A 315 -18.49 -11.26 -6.61
C GLU A 315 -17.08 -10.72 -6.28
N TYR A 316 -16.92 -9.41 -6.11
CA TYR A 316 -15.64 -8.81 -5.76
C TYR A 316 -15.27 -9.00 -4.28
N ILE A 317 -16.24 -9.07 -3.36
CA ILE A 317 -15.99 -9.19 -1.91
C ILE A 317 -14.97 -10.30 -1.59
N PRO A 318 -15.17 -11.58 -1.97
CA PRO A 318 -14.24 -12.64 -1.65
C PRO A 318 -12.87 -12.49 -2.34
N LYS A 319 -12.82 -11.84 -3.52
CA LYS A 319 -11.58 -11.56 -4.24
C LYS A 319 -10.76 -10.47 -3.52
N VAL A 320 -11.44 -9.45 -3.01
CA VAL A 320 -10.79 -8.38 -2.23
C VAL A 320 -10.25 -8.92 -0.91
N ILE A 321 -11.05 -9.72 -0.16
CA ILE A 321 -10.59 -10.40 1.07
C ILE A 321 -9.31 -11.20 0.78
N GLU A 322 -9.28 -11.94 -0.31
CA GLU A 322 -8.12 -12.73 -0.71
C GLU A 322 -6.92 -11.87 -1.09
N ALA A 323 -7.15 -10.78 -1.81
CA ALA A 323 -6.09 -9.88 -2.27
C ALA A 323 -5.44 -9.13 -1.10
N ILE A 324 -6.25 -8.55 -0.19
CA ILE A 324 -5.73 -7.74 0.92
C ILE A 324 -5.40 -8.55 2.18
N GLU A 325 -5.82 -9.83 2.22
CA GLU A 325 -5.61 -10.73 3.38
C GLU A 325 -6.18 -10.13 4.68
N ASP A 326 -7.33 -9.49 4.56
CA ASP A 326 -8.04 -8.80 5.63
C ASP A 326 -9.55 -8.95 5.44
N SER A 327 -10.31 -8.80 6.51
CA SER A 327 -11.77 -8.88 6.54
C SER A 327 -12.43 -7.70 7.26
N ASP A 328 -11.67 -6.67 7.57
CA ASP A 328 -12.20 -5.43 8.14
C ASP A 328 -13.15 -4.75 7.15
N PHE A 329 -14.32 -4.34 7.65
CA PHE A 329 -15.37 -3.72 6.85
C PHE A 329 -14.87 -2.54 6.02
N VAL A 330 -14.14 -1.60 6.64
CA VAL A 330 -13.65 -0.39 5.96
C VAL A 330 -12.59 -0.73 4.90
N GLN A 331 -11.75 -1.72 5.18
CA GLN A 331 -10.75 -2.19 4.22
C GLN A 331 -11.41 -2.83 2.99
N ILE A 332 -12.48 -3.61 3.19
CA ILE A 332 -13.20 -4.29 2.11
C ILE A 332 -14.02 -3.29 1.28
N GLU A 333 -14.85 -2.45 1.91
CA GLU A 333 -15.70 -1.50 1.18
C GLU A 333 -14.88 -0.52 0.31
N THR A 334 -13.75 -0.05 0.83
CA THR A 334 -12.81 0.79 0.08
C THR A 334 -12.07 -0.02 -0.98
N GLY A 335 -11.67 -1.23 -0.64
CA GLY A 335 -10.92 -2.13 -1.51
C GLY A 335 -11.67 -2.56 -2.76
N ILE A 336 -13.00 -2.73 -2.69
CA ILE A 336 -13.82 -3.16 -3.85
C ILE A 336 -13.69 -2.18 -5.02
N GLY A 337 -13.81 -0.88 -4.77
CA GLY A 337 -13.68 0.13 -5.83
C GLY A 337 -12.29 0.13 -6.47
N ILE A 338 -11.26 0.04 -5.65
CA ILE A 338 -9.85 0.00 -6.11
C ILE A 338 -9.60 -1.30 -6.89
N TYR A 339 -10.07 -2.44 -6.38
CA TYR A 339 -9.93 -3.74 -7.04
C TYR A 339 -10.56 -3.73 -8.43
N ALA A 340 -11.81 -3.25 -8.55
CA ALA A 340 -12.52 -3.23 -9.81
C ALA A 340 -11.86 -2.29 -10.84
N ALA A 341 -11.31 -1.14 -10.41
CA ALA A 341 -10.60 -0.21 -11.28
C ALA A 341 -9.27 -0.79 -11.78
N ILE A 342 -8.51 -1.45 -10.90
CA ILE A 342 -7.24 -2.09 -11.25
C ILE A 342 -7.48 -3.33 -12.13
N ASP A 343 -8.55 -4.11 -11.86
CA ASP A 343 -8.94 -5.24 -12.69
C ASP A 343 -9.22 -4.80 -14.15
N MET A 344 -9.95 -3.70 -14.33
CA MET A 344 -10.21 -3.10 -15.63
C MET A 344 -8.91 -2.64 -16.32
N ALA A 345 -8.06 -1.91 -15.62
CA ALA A 345 -6.78 -1.46 -16.15
C ALA A 345 -5.85 -2.62 -16.54
N LYS A 346 -5.90 -3.71 -15.78
CA LYS A 346 -5.18 -4.95 -16.09
C LYS A 346 -5.69 -5.61 -17.37
N GLN A 347 -7.01 -5.62 -17.61
CA GLN A 347 -7.61 -6.15 -18.83
C GLN A 347 -7.16 -5.36 -20.06
N ASP A 348 -6.91 -4.05 -19.93
CA ASP A 348 -6.33 -3.20 -20.96
C ASP A 348 -4.80 -3.38 -21.11
N GLY A 349 -4.22 -4.32 -20.38
CA GLY A 349 -2.78 -4.64 -20.43
C GLY A 349 -1.89 -3.60 -19.77
N LEU A 350 -2.43 -2.75 -18.86
CA LEU A 350 -1.64 -1.82 -18.06
C LEU A 350 -0.87 -2.54 -16.96
N ARG A 351 0.33 -2.03 -16.70
CA ARG A 351 1.23 -2.53 -15.65
C ARG A 351 1.47 -1.53 -14.53
N VAL A 352 1.28 -0.24 -14.82
CA VAL A 352 1.57 0.85 -13.90
C VAL A 352 0.37 1.79 -13.82
N ILE A 353 -0.05 2.09 -12.61
CA ILE A 353 -1.15 2.99 -12.31
C ILE A 353 -0.71 3.99 -11.25
N PHE A 354 -1.07 5.25 -11.43
CA PHE A 354 -0.86 6.31 -10.46
C PHE A 354 -2.08 6.49 -9.57
N SER A 355 -1.85 6.66 -8.26
CA SER A 355 -2.88 6.85 -7.25
C SER A 355 -2.83 8.26 -6.66
N GLY A 356 -3.98 8.80 -6.33
CA GLY A 356 -4.15 10.08 -5.65
C GLY A 356 -4.10 10.01 -4.12
N GLN A 357 -3.56 8.95 -3.52
CA GLN A 357 -3.47 8.79 -2.06
C GLN A 357 -2.41 9.70 -1.43
N GLY A 358 -2.69 10.16 -0.20
CA GLY A 358 -1.81 10.95 0.65
C GLY A 358 -2.28 12.38 1.00
N PRO A 359 -2.98 13.12 0.12
CA PRO A 359 -3.34 14.51 0.42
C PRO A 359 -4.29 14.69 1.59
N ASP A 360 -5.09 13.69 1.95
CA ASP A 360 -6.00 13.79 3.10
C ASP A 360 -5.22 13.97 4.40
N GLU A 361 -4.23 13.14 4.63
CA GLU A 361 -3.36 13.17 5.80
C GLU A 361 -2.43 14.38 5.79
N LEU A 362 -1.83 14.67 4.62
CA LEU A 362 -0.82 15.71 4.46
C LEU A 362 -1.40 17.12 4.55
N TRP A 363 -2.58 17.34 3.99
CA TRP A 363 -3.17 18.66 3.80
C TRP A 363 -4.44 18.93 4.61
N GLY A 364 -4.93 17.93 5.39
CA GLY A 364 -6.09 18.11 6.26
C GLY A 364 -7.42 17.92 5.53
N GLY A 365 -7.57 16.80 4.79
CA GLY A 365 -8.77 16.54 3.98
C GLY A 365 -9.89 15.77 4.66
N TYR A 366 -9.67 15.22 5.83
CA TYR A 366 -10.70 14.44 6.53
C TYR A 366 -11.71 15.32 7.25
N LYS A 367 -12.98 14.96 7.19
CA LYS A 367 -14.11 15.70 7.81
C LYS A 367 -14.00 15.84 9.34
N TRP A 368 -13.26 14.97 9.99
CA TRP A 368 -13.04 15.07 11.45
C TRP A 368 -11.96 16.09 11.85
N TYR A 369 -11.11 16.56 10.96
CA TYR A 369 -10.07 17.53 11.32
C TYR A 369 -10.60 18.88 11.79
N PRO A 370 -11.60 19.51 11.14
CA PRO A 370 -12.26 20.68 11.69
C PRO A 370 -12.91 20.43 13.06
N MET A 371 -13.51 19.26 13.25
CA MET A 371 -14.13 18.87 14.53
C MET A 371 -13.09 18.71 15.65
N VAL A 372 -11.92 18.08 15.35
CA VAL A 372 -10.78 18.02 16.29
C VAL A 372 -10.30 19.43 16.62
N LEU A 373 -10.19 20.31 15.62
CA LEU A 373 -9.78 21.70 15.82
C LEU A 373 -10.71 22.44 16.78
N GLY A 374 -12.02 22.34 16.59
CA GLY A 374 -13.02 23.00 17.43
C GLY A 374 -13.08 22.46 18.85
N LYS A 375 -12.97 21.13 19.01
CA LYS A 375 -13.10 20.47 20.31
C LYS A 375 -11.81 20.47 21.12
N ASP A 376 -10.70 20.11 20.49
CA ASP A 376 -9.45 19.77 21.17
C ASP A 376 -8.30 20.73 20.81
N GLY A 377 -8.53 21.65 19.88
CA GLY A 377 -7.59 22.71 19.51
C GLY A 377 -6.53 22.33 18.48
N ARG A 378 -5.71 23.31 18.10
CA ARG A 378 -4.74 23.22 17.00
C ARG A 378 -3.63 22.20 17.24
N GLN A 379 -3.15 22.10 18.47
CA GLN A 379 -2.09 21.15 18.79
C GLN A 379 -2.54 19.70 18.60
N GLU A 380 -3.76 19.39 19.04
CA GLU A 380 -4.34 18.06 18.85
C GLU A 380 -4.65 17.77 17.38
N LEU A 381 -5.12 18.74 16.61
CA LEU A 381 -5.24 18.60 15.16
C LEU A 381 -3.90 18.21 14.52
N CYS A 382 -2.81 18.91 14.85
CA CYS A 382 -1.49 18.58 14.32
C CYS A 382 -1.02 17.19 14.73
N ARG A 383 -1.29 16.77 15.97
CA ARG A 383 -0.98 15.41 16.45
C ARG A 383 -1.80 14.38 15.67
N ARG A 384 -3.09 14.62 15.50
CA ARG A 384 -4.00 13.71 14.78
C ARG A 384 -3.61 13.55 13.31
N MET A 385 -3.30 14.64 12.61
CA MET A 385 -2.83 14.59 11.22
C MET A 385 -1.52 13.79 11.11
N TRP A 386 -0.62 13.95 12.06
CA TRP A 386 0.62 13.17 12.12
C TRP A 386 0.35 11.68 12.36
N ASP A 387 -0.51 11.34 13.31
CA ASP A 387 -0.88 9.96 13.62
C ASP A 387 -1.53 9.27 12.41
N ASP A 388 -2.46 9.96 11.72
CA ASP A 388 -3.10 9.44 10.51
C ASP A 388 -2.09 9.24 9.38
N PHE A 389 -1.16 10.18 9.17
CA PHE A 389 -0.10 10.05 8.19
C PHE A 389 0.83 8.86 8.49
N THR A 390 1.31 8.75 9.73
CA THR A 390 2.25 7.67 10.09
C THR A 390 1.63 6.28 10.09
N ARG A 391 0.29 6.17 10.06
CA ARG A 391 -0.43 4.90 9.98
C ARG A 391 -0.85 4.52 8.56
N ALA A 392 -0.69 5.43 7.60
CA ALA A 392 -1.07 5.18 6.21
C ALA A 392 -0.36 3.96 5.61
N ASP A 393 0.85 3.63 6.08
CA ASP A 393 1.65 2.49 5.63
C ASP A 393 0.97 1.14 5.83
N ILE A 394 0.12 0.99 6.85
CA ILE A 394 -0.60 -0.26 7.17
C ILE A 394 -2.10 -0.19 6.90
N GLU A 395 -2.69 1.01 6.85
CA GLU A 395 -4.13 1.17 6.72
C GLU A 395 -4.58 1.42 5.29
N THR A 396 -3.80 2.18 4.53
CA THR A 396 -4.16 2.63 3.18
C THR A 396 -3.27 2.00 2.13
N LEU A 397 -1.95 2.18 2.26
CA LEU A 397 -0.98 1.74 1.27
C LEU A 397 -0.87 0.22 1.21
N ASP A 398 -0.96 -0.46 2.34
CA ASP A 398 -0.96 -1.92 2.42
C ASP A 398 -2.09 -2.53 1.58
N ARG A 399 -3.33 -2.04 1.79
CA ARG A 399 -4.50 -2.47 1.02
C ARG A 399 -4.31 -2.26 -0.48
N GLU A 400 -3.92 -1.05 -0.89
CA GLU A 400 -3.81 -0.70 -2.30
C GLU A 400 -2.70 -1.47 -3.00
N ASN A 401 -1.53 -1.57 -2.37
CA ASN A 401 -0.44 -2.37 -2.92
C ASN A 401 -0.79 -3.84 -3.06
N LYS A 402 -1.46 -4.45 -2.07
CA LYS A 402 -1.88 -5.85 -2.15
C LYS A 402 -2.89 -6.11 -3.26
N ILE A 403 -3.84 -5.19 -3.46
CA ILE A 403 -4.77 -5.26 -4.60
C ILE A 403 -3.99 -5.18 -5.90
N ALA A 404 -3.06 -4.24 -6.04
CA ALA A 404 -2.23 -4.10 -7.23
C ALA A 404 -1.38 -5.37 -7.45
N MET A 405 -0.78 -5.90 -6.39
CA MET A 405 -0.02 -7.16 -6.42
C MET A 405 -0.87 -8.32 -6.91
N ALA A 406 -2.12 -8.46 -6.48
CA ALA A 406 -3.03 -9.52 -6.92
C ALA A 406 -3.31 -9.45 -8.43
N HIS A 407 -3.23 -8.28 -9.05
CA HIS A 407 -3.40 -8.09 -10.49
C HIS A 407 -2.09 -8.10 -11.29
N GLY A 408 -0.95 -8.13 -10.63
CA GLY A 408 0.35 -7.97 -11.30
C GLY A 408 0.56 -6.56 -11.87
N VAL A 409 -0.05 -5.57 -11.25
CA VAL A 409 0.02 -4.14 -11.55
C VAL A 409 0.81 -3.46 -10.45
N GLU A 410 1.50 -2.38 -10.74
CA GLU A 410 2.18 -1.55 -9.79
C GLU A 410 1.43 -0.24 -9.56
N LEU A 411 1.28 0.15 -8.29
CA LEU A 411 0.75 1.46 -7.90
C LEU A 411 1.89 2.40 -7.52
N LEU A 412 1.84 3.61 -8.04
CA LEU A 412 2.75 4.70 -7.72
C LEU A 412 2.01 5.84 -7.02
N PHE A 413 2.64 6.38 -5.96
CA PHE A 413 2.04 7.36 -5.05
C PHE A 413 2.84 8.67 -5.05
N PRO A 414 2.65 9.59 -6.03
CA PRO A 414 3.46 10.81 -6.11
C PRO A 414 3.34 11.74 -4.90
N TYR A 415 2.19 11.77 -4.22
CA TYR A 415 2.01 12.57 -3.00
C TYR A 415 2.83 12.05 -1.81
N LEU A 416 3.19 10.78 -1.84
CA LEU A 416 4.03 10.13 -0.83
C LEU A 416 5.49 10.08 -1.29
N ASP A 417 5.93 11.13 -1.92
CA ASP A 417 7.33 11.43 -2.19
C ASP A 417 7.94 12.15 -0.99
N THR A 418 9.16 11.80 -0.62
CA THR A 418 9.81 12.36 0.57
C THR A 418 9.86 13.90 0.54
N ASP A 419 10.15 14.50 -0.62
CA ASP A 419 10.20 15.96 -0.75
C ASP A 419 8.82 16.59 -0.65
N VAL A 420 7.80 15.98 -1.23
CA VAL A 420 6.40 16.40 -1.11
C VAL A 420 5.94 16.36 0.33
N VAL A 421 6.23 15.26 1.04
CA VAL A 421 5.88 15.10 2.45
C VAL A 421 6.61 16.12 3.32
N ASN A 422 7.89 16.35 3.10
CA ASN A 422 8.67 17.37 3.82
C ASN A 422 8.06 18.76 3.66
N VAL A 423 7.73 19.17 2.44
CA VAL A 423 7.07 20.46 2.20
C VAL A 423 5.71 20.50 2.90
N ALA A 424 4.90 19.46 2.75
CA ALA A 424 3.59 19.43 3.40
C ALA A 424 3.70 19.53 4.93
N MET A 425 4.64 18.81 5.56
CA MET A 425 4.84 18.85 7.02
C MET A 425 5.39 20.21 7.51
N SER A 426 6.17 20.92 6.68
CA SER A 426 6.67 22.25 7.00
C SER A 426 5.59 23.34 6.94
N VAL A 427 4.44 23.08 6.29
CA VAL A 427 3.36 24.06 6.16
C VAL A 427 2.52 24.13 7.44
N ALA A 428 2.29 25.35 7.93
CA ALA A 428 1.47 25.61 9.10
C ALA A 428 0.04 25.06 8.95
N SER A 429 -0.47 24.41 9.98
CA SER A 429 -1.78 23.78 9.98
C SER A 429 -2.94 24.76 9.76
N GLU A 430 -2.73 26.05 10.10
CA GLU A 430 -3.65 27.16 9.84
C GLU A 430 -3.91 27.38 8.34
N LEU A 431 -2.93 27.05 7.51
CA LEU A 431 -3.07 27.10 6.06
C LEU A 431 -3.76 25.87 5.48
N LYS A 432 -3.86 24.77 6.24
CA LYS A 432 -4.46 23.49 5.80
C LYS A 432 -5.92 23.38 6.19
N VAL A 433 -6.21 23.65 7.49
CA VAL A 433 -7.54 23.67 8.10
C VAL A 433 -7.69 24.99 8.85
N THR A 434 -8.55 25.87 8.37
CA THR A 434 -8.63 27.28 8.81
C THR A 434 -9.46 27.50 10.06
N SER A 435 -10.58 26.78 10.20
CA SER A 435 -11.49 26.89 11.35
C SER A 435 -12.22 25.57 11.60
N GLU A 436 -13.06 25.52 12.64
CA GLU A 436 -13.93 24.39 12.96
C GLU A 436 -15.09 24.20 11.96
N GLU A 437 -15.44 25.25 11.22
CA GLU A 437 -16.43 25.23 10.14
C GLU A 437 -15.82 24.96 8.77
N ASP A 438 -14.52 24.70 8.69
CA ASP A 438 -13.80 24.47 7.42
C ASP A 438 -14.10 23.08 6.85
N TYR A 439 -15.24 22.93 6.20
CA TYR A 439 -15.69 21.67 5.61
C TYR A 439 -14.87 21.24 4.38
N LEU A 440 -14.04 22.10 3.80
CA LEU A 440 -13.22 21.79 2.63
C LEU A 440 -11.84 21.28 2.97
N GLY A 441 -11.14 21.93 3.90
CA GLY A 441 -9.73 21.67 4.17
C GLY A 441 -8.82 21.73 2.94
N LYS A 442 -7.61 21.24 3.05
CA LYS A 442 -6.64 21.10 1.94
C LYS A 442 -6.35 22.40 1.17
N HIS A 443 -6.44 23.56 1.78
CA HIS A 443 -6.36 24.82 1.03
C HIS A 443 -5.11 24.99 0.16
N PRO A 444 -3.86 24.65 0.59
CA PRO A 444 -2.70 24.71 -0.30
C PRO A 444 -2.85 23.78 -1.50
N HIS A 445 -3.38 22.59 -1.30
CA HIS A 445 -3.60 21.58 -2.35
C HIS A 445 -4.65 22.06 -3.38
N ARG A 446 -5.79 22.57 -2.92
CA ARG A 446 -6.84 23.14 -3.77
C ARG A 446 -6.37 24.37 -4.56
N ARG A 447 -5.55 25.23 -3.92
CA ARG A 447 -4.95 26.38 -4.60
C ARG A 447 -3.94 25.96 -5.67
N LEU A 448 -3.14 24.92 -5.41
CA LEU A 448 -2.28 24.36 -6.44
C LEU A 448 -3.10 23.81 -7.61
N ALA A 449 -4.15 23.03 -7.34
CA ALA A 449 -5.03 22.50 -8.39
C ALA A 449 -5.61 23.62 -9.28
N ILE A 450 -6.12 24.71 -8.69
CA ILE A 450 -6.62 25.88 -9.45
C ILE A 450 -5.49 26.53 -10.25
N LYS A 451 -4.29 26.70 -9.67
CA LYS A 451 -3.13 27.26 -10.37
C LYS A 451 -2.71 26.43 -11.57
N MET A 452 -2.84 25.10 -11.49
CA MET A 452 -2.59 24.15 -12.58
C MET A 452 -3.72 24.10 -13.64
N GLY A 453 -4.72 24.96 -13.51
CA GLY A 453 -5.82 25.07 -14.47
C GLY A 453 -6.99 24.10 -14.23
N ILE A 454 -7.05 23.42 -13.10
CA ILE A 454 -8.21 22.61 -12.74
C ILE A 454 -9.38 23.54 -12.37
N PRO A 455 -10.56 23.38 -13.00
CA PRO A 455 -11.73 24.16 -12.70
C PRO A 455 -12.13 24.11 -11.21
N LYS A 456 -12.65 25.23 -10.69
CA LYS A 456 -13.01 25.36 -9.27
C LYS A 456 -14.02 24.32 -8.79
N GLU A 457 -14.89 23.82 -9.67
CA GLU A 457 -15.88 22.80 -9.33
C GLU A 457 -15.24 21.48 -8.90
N TYR A 458 -14.08 21.08 -9.48
CA TYR A 458 -13.31 19.91 -9.05
C TYR A 458 -12.37 20.26 -7.89
N ALA A 459 -11.69 21.41 -8.00
CA ALA A 459 -10.75 21.84 -6.97
C ALA A 459 -11.42 22.07 -5.62
N ASN A 460 -12.67 22.55 -5.59
CA ASN A 460 -13.46 22.80 -4.39
C ASN A 460 -14.55 21.74 -4.14
N ARG A 461 -14.51 20.63 -4.86
CA ARG A 461 -15.39 19.50 -4.57
C ARG A 461 -15.16 19.02 -3.13
N GLU A 462 -16.26 18.79 -2.41
CA GLU A 462 -16.21 18.23 -1.07
C GLU A 462 -15.61 16.82 -1.09
N LYS A 463 -14.80 16.49 -0.07
CA LYS A 463 -14.22 15.15 0.05
C LYS A 463 -15.30 14.10 0.30
N LEU A 464 -15.36 13.13 -0.60
CA LEU A 464 -16.07 11.87 -0.39
C LEU A 464 -15.04 10.74 -0.32
N ALA A 465 -15.20 9.85 0.66
CA ALA A 465 -14.43 8.61 0.66
C ALA A 465 -14.87 7.72 -0.51
N ILE A 466 -13.98 6.93 -1.05
CA ILE A 466 -14.20 6.15 -2.28
C ILE A 466 -15.47 5.28 -2.22
N GLN A 467 -15.74 4.65 -1.08
CA GLN A 467 -16.92 3.80 -0.88
C GLN A 467 -18.24 4.58 -0.94
N HIS A 468 -18.24 5.86 -0.56
CA HIS A 468 -19.40 6.75 -0.66
C HIS A 468 -19.50 7.38 -2.05
N GLY A 469 -18.37 7.80 -2.61
CA GLY A 469 -18.30 8.39 -3.96
C GLY A 469 -18.72 7.41 -5.06
N THR A 470 -18.39 6.15 -4.91
CA THR A 470 -18.77 5.04 -5.81
C THR A 470 -20.15 4.44 -5.52
N GLY A 471 -20.71 4.70 -4.33
CA GLY A 471 -21.98 4.11 -3.86
C GLY A 471 -21.86 2.70 -3.25
N ILE A 472 -20.68 2.09 -3.20
CA ILE A 472 -20.47 0.71 -2.72
C ILE A 472 -20.96 0.54 -1.27
N HIS A 473 -20.73 1.54 -0.40
CA HIS A 473 -21.16 1.50 0.99
C HIS A 473 -22.65 1.17 1.14
N SER A 474 -23.50 1.70 0.27
CA SER A 474 -24.96 1.59 0.37
C SER A 474 -25.52 0.19 0.10
N VAL A 475 -24.74 -0.69 -0.56
CA VAL A 475 -25.22 -2.02 -0.99
C VAL A 475 -24.67 -3.19 -0.15
N LEU A 476 -23.65 -2.98 0.66
CA LEU A 476 -23.05 -4.06 1.46
C LEU A 476 -24.00 -4.62 2.51
N ASP A 477 -24.87 -3.79 3.09
CA ASP A 477 -25.91 -4.21 4.01
C ASP A 477 -26.93 -5.15 3.35
N GLU A 478 -27.36 -4.82 2.13
CA GLU A 478 -28.28 -5.65 1.33
C GLU A 478 -27.63 -7.00 0.98
N ILE A 479 -26.36 -6.98 0.55
CA ILE A 479 -25.62 -8.20 0.22
C ILE A 479 -25.49 -9.12 1.46
N ALA A 480 -25.14 -8.57 2.62
CA ALA A 480 -25.05 -9.36 3.85
C ALA A 480 -26.38 -10.01 4.22
N LYS A 481 -27.49 -9.26 4.17
CA LYS A 481 -28.84 -9.75 4.44
C LYS A 481 -29.29 -10.82 3.45
N LYS A 482 -29.05 -10.63 2.15
CA LYS A 482 -29.28 -11.62 1.08
C LYS A 482 -28.57 -12.95 1.40
N ASN A 483 -27.41 -12.90 2.01
CA ASN A 483 -26.62 -14.06 2.41
C ASN A 483 -26.94 -14.60 3.82
N GLY A 484 -28.05 -14.15 4.44
CA GLY A 484 -28.52 -14.65 5.73
C GLY A 484 -27.85 -14.01 6.95
N PHE A 485 -27.15 -12.91 6.77
CA PHE A 485 -26.53 -12.14 7.85
C PHE A 485 -27.34 -10.86 8.08
N ASP A 486 -28.11 -10.83 9.15
CA ASP A 486 -28.93 -9.68 9.54
C ASP A 486 -28.64 -9.22 10.98
N PRO A 487 -29.14 -8.04 11.39
CA PRO A 487 -28.93 -7.53 12.74
C PRO A 487 -29.50 -8.43 13.85
N ALA A 488 -30.56 -9.20 13.58
CA ALA A 488 -31.17 -10.10 14.58
C ALA A 488 -30.21 -11.28 14.87
N LEU A 489 -29.63 -11.89 13.83
CA LEU A 489 -28.66 -12.98 13.98
C LEU A 489 -27.49 -12.57 14.89
N VAL A 490 -26.85 -11.43 14.62
CA VAL A 490 -25.66 -11.02 15.39
C VAL A 490 -26.00 -10.66 16.83
N LYS A 491 -27.20 -10.14 17.06
CA LYS A 491 -27.72 -9.88 18.42
C LYS A 491 -27.96 -11.19 19.18
N ASP A 492 -28.57 -12.18 18.54
CA ASP A 492 -28.90 -13.47 19.16
C ASP A 492 -27.68 -14.26 19.58
N ILE A 493 -26.59 -14.22 18.77
CA ILE A 493 -25.32 -14.90 19.08
C ILE A 493 -24.36 -14.04 19.92
N GLY A 494 -24.73 -12.78 20.22
CA GLY A 494 -23.88 -11.87 20.99
C GLY A 494 -22.59 -11.45 20.28
N TYR A 495 -22.57 -11.46 18.94
CA TYR A 495 -21.39 -11.08 18.19
C TYR A 495 -21.08 -9.59 18.31
N LYS A 496 -19.80 -9.28 18.58
CA LYS A 496 -19.25 -7.92 18.59
C LYS A 496 -17.86 -7.93 17.93
N SER A 497 -17.72 -7.17 16.87
CA SER A 497 -16.48 -7.13 16.09
C SER A 497 -15.27 -6.68 16.91
N GLU A 498 -15.46 -5.75 17.87
CA GLU A 498 -14.39 -5.23 18.74
C GLU A 498 -13.80 -6.30 19.68
N GLU A 499 -14.56 -7.36 19.96
CA GLU A 499 -14.10 -8.48 20.80
C GLU A 499 -13.26 -9.49 19.99
N ILE A 500 -13.35 -9.45 18.65
CA ILE A 500 -12.66 -10.39 17.75
C ILE A 500 -11.27 -9.89 17.40
N THR A 501 -11.14 -8.62 17.09
CA THR A 501 -9.84 -8.01 16.78
C THR A 501 -9.12 -7.62 18.06
N THR A 502 -8.16 -8.44 18.48
CA THR A 502 -7.28 -8.12 19.64
C THR A 502 -6.24 -7.05 19.32
N GLU A 503 -5.99 -6.78 18.07
CA GLU A 503 -5.13 -5.68 17.65
C GLU A 503 -5.95 -4.39 17.68
N LYS A 504 -5.68 -3.52 18.64
CA LYS A 504 -6.17 -2.13 18.70
C LYS A 504 -5.74 -1.28 17.48
N MET A 505 -5.27 -1.92 16.43
CA MET A 505 -4.79 -1.33 15.19
C MET A 505 -5.79 -1.46 14.03
N GLY A 506 -6.99 -1.98 14.28
CA GLY A 506 -8.06 -1.99 13.30
C GLY A 506 -8.69 -0.60 13.11
N SER A 507 -9.50 -0.47 12.08
CA SER A 507 -10.26 0.73 11.73
C SER A 507 -10.99 1.38 12.91
N SER A 508 -11.43 0.61 13.93
CA SER A 508 -12.05 1.13 15.14
C SER A 508 -11.13 2.04 15.96
N ALA A 509 -9.82 1.81 15.99
CA ALA A 509 -8.87 2.73 16.63
C ALA A 509 -8.65 4.01 15.81
N ARG A 510 -8.72 3.91 14.48
CA ARG A 510 -8.68 5.04 13.54
C ARG A 510 -9.90 5.93 13.71
N TYR A 511 -11.07 5.33 13.83
CA TYR A 511 -12.37 6.00 13.95
C TYR A 511 -12.85 6.17 15.40
N GLY A 512 -12.02 5.89 16.38
CA GLY A 512 -12.34 6.03 17.82
C GLY A 512 -12.62 7.45 18.29
N TYR A 513 -12.48 8.45 17.42
CA TYR A 513 -13.00 9.79 17.65
C TYR A 513 -14.48 9.85 17.25
N ARG A 514 -15.35 9.55 18.20
CA ARG A 514 -16.78 9.82 18.10
C ARG A 514 -17.00 11.31 18.34
N TYR A 515 -17.01 12.09 17.27
CA TYR A 515 -17.28 13.53 17.38
C TYR A 515 -18.76 13.87 17.30
N ASP A 516 -19.59 12.94 16.90
CA ASP A 516 -21.03 13.13 16.80
C ASP A 516 -21.77 11.83 17.18
N GLU A 517 -22.98 11.96 17.75
CA GLU A 517 -23.85 10.86 18.16
C GLU A 517 -24.46 10.09 16.97
N LYS A 518 -24.33 10.60 15.74
CA LYS A 518 -24.87 10.00 14.51
C LYS A 518 -23.89 9.05 13.83
N ASP A 519 -22.81 8.65 14.50
CA ASP A 519 -21.92 7.57 14.11
C ASP A 519 -21.78 7.37 12.58
N LEU A 520 -21.18 8.31 11.90
CA LEU A 520 -20.86 8.22 10.46
C LEU A 520 -20.02 6.98 10.09
N TRP A 521 -19.56 6.23 11.09
CA TRP A 521 -18.59 5.15 10.95
C TRP A 521 -18.92 3.92 11.82
N GLN A 522 -20.19 3.73 12.20
CA GLN A 522 -20.59 2.46 12.81
C GLN A 522 -20.39 1.35 11.79
N VAL A 523 -19.47 0.44 12.11
CA VAL A 523 -19.34 -0.82 11.36
C VAL A 523 -20.61 -1.63 11.60
N PRO A 524 -21.42 -1.91 10.57
CA PRO A 524 -22.59 -2.76 10.73
C PRO A 524 -22.17 -4.15 11.16
N GLN A 525 -22.48 -4.56 12.38
CA GLN A 525 -22.00 -5.80 13.00
C GLN A 525 -22.32 -7.05 12.15
N HIS A 526 -23.48 -7.11 11.53
CA HIS A 526 -23.88 -8.22 10.68
C HIS A 526 -23.09 -8.26 9.36
N VAL A 527 -22.75 -7.11 8.77
CA VAL A 527 -21.88 -7.04 7.61
C VAL A 527 -20.46 -7.48 7.98
N GLN A 528 -19.94 -6.99 9.12
CA GLN A 528 -18.62 -7.42 9.59
C GLN A 528 -18.56 -8.94 9.86
N PHE A 529 -19.63 -9.52 10.43
CA PHE A 529 -19.70 -10.97 10.65
C PHE A 529 -19.75 -11.75 9.34
N PHE A 530 -20.47 -11.24 8.33
CA PHE A 530 -20.47 -11.80 6.99
C PHE A 530 -19.05 -11.84 6.39
N LEU A 531 -18.32 -10.72 6.45
CA LEU A 531 -16.96 -10.62 5.93
C LEU A 531 -15.97 -11.53 6.68
N HIS A 532 -16.06 -11.58 8.02
CA HIS A 532 -15.29 -12.51 8.84
C HIS A 532 -15.57 -13.97 8.47
N THR A 533 -16.84 -14.31 8.17
CA THR A 533 -17.22 -15.66 7.75
C THR A 533 -16.59 -16.05 6.43
N LEU A 534 -16.58 -15.14 5.44
CA LEU A 534 -15.93 -15.36 4.16
C LEU A 534 -14.41 -15.56 4.32
N ALA A 535 -13.76 -14.71 5.11
CA ALA A 535 -12.32 -14.81 5.38
C ALA A 535 -11.96 -16.09 6.15
N TYR A 536 -12.81 -16.49 7.12
CA TYR A 536 -12.65 -17.75 7.87
C TYR A 536 -12.64 -18.97 6.93
N ARG A 537 -13.61 -19.04 6.01
CA ARG A 537 -13.73 -20.14 5.06
C ARG A 537 -12.56 -20.23 4.08
N LYS A 538 -12.04 -19.08 3.68
CA LYS A 538 -10.87 -18.98 2.80
C LYS A 538 -9.53 -19.15 3.52
N GLY A 539 -9.52 -19.15 4.86
CA GLY A 539 -8.29 -19.30 5.66
C GLY A 539 -7.42 -18.05 5.73
N PHE A 540 -8.03 -16.86 5.58
CA PHE A 540 -7.34 -15.56 5.59
C PHE A 540 -7.48 -14.80 6.91
N LEU A 541 -7.41 -15.52 8.02
CA LEU A 541 -7.46 -14.93 9.36
C LEU A 541 -6.26 -15.39 10.18
N ASN A 542 -5.69 -14.49 10.97
CA ASN A 542 -4.76 -14.85 12.04
C ASN A 542 -5.41 -15.88 12.97
N LYS A 543 -4.62 -16.74 13.59
CA LYS A 543 -5.13 -17.86 14.38
C LYS A 543 -6.11 -17.42 15.46
N SER A 544 -5.78 -16.36 16.22
CA SER A 544 -6.62 -15.84 17.32
C SER A 544 -7.99 -15.36 16.82
N VAL A 545 -8.03 -14.64 15.70
CA VAL A 545 -9.27 -14.17 15.05
C VAL A 545 -10.08 -15.34 14.52
N ARG A 546 -9.41 -16.31 13.88
CA ARG A 546 -10.03 -17.51 13.33
C ARG A 546 -10.76 -18.33 14.40
N ASP A 547 -10.12 -18.57 15.54
CA ASP A 547 -10.70 -19.35 16.62
C ASP A 547 -11.96 -18.67 17.17
N ARG A 548 -11.98 -17.34 17.31
CA ARG A 548 -13.16 -16.57 17.76
C ARG A 548 -14.29 -16.55 16.73
N VAL A 549 -13.96 -16.33 15.45
CA VAL A 549 -14.98 -16.39 14.38
C VAL A 549 -15.58 -17.78 14.30
N GLY A 550 -14.78 -18.84 14.43
CA GLY A 550 -15.24 -20.23 14.48
C GLY A 550 -16.26 -20.47 15.59
N TYR A 551 -16.01 -19.94 16.80
CA TYR A 551 -16.95 -20.01 17.92
C TYR A 551 -18.33 -19.39 17.55
N PHE A 552 -18.35 -18.18 16.99
CA PHE A 552 -19.61 -17.53 16.60
C PHE A 552 -20.33 -18.25 15.44
N LEU A 553 -19.61 -18.85 14.52
CA LEU A 553 -20.18 -19.68 13.44
C LEU A 553 -20.89 -20.93 13.98
N GLU A 554 -20.34 -21.54 15.02
CA GLU A 554 -20.99 -22.68 15.71
C GLU A 554 -22.27 -22.22 16.42
N GLN A 555 -22.25 -21.08 17.13
CA GLN A 555 -23.44 -20.51 17.78
C GLN A 555 -24.55 -20.16 16.77
N ALA A 556 -24.17 -19.61 15.62
CA ALA A 556 -25.11 -19.27 14.55
C ALA A 556 -25.65 -20.48 13.78
N ARG A 557 -25.16 -21.70 14.06
CA ARG A 557 -25.48 -22.93 13.28
C ARG A 557 -25.21 -22.78 11.77
N LEU A 558 -24.33 -21.89 11.41
CA LEU A 558 -23.97 -21.55 10.02
C LEU A 558 -22.84 -22.45 9.47
N SER A 559 -22.42 -23.48 10.21
CA SER A 559 -21.27 -24.31 9.85
C SER A 559 -21.43 -25.11 8.54
N SER A 560 -22.65 -25.22 7.99
CA SER A 560 -22.89 -26.02 6.76
C SER A 560 -23.87 -25.42 5.73
N ARG A 561 -24.55 -24.31 6.00
CA ARG A 561 -25.70 -23.89 5.17
C ARG A 561 -25.59 -22.60 4.37
N VAL A 562 -24.59 -21.79 4.55
CA VAL A 562 -24.51 -20.46 3.90
C VAL A 562 -23.28 -20.38 3.00
N LEU A 563 -23.53 -20.12 1.74
CA LEU A 563 -22.63 -19.86 0.62
C LEU A 563 -21.94 -21.09 0.00
N VAL A 564 -22.53 -21.55 -1.09
CA VAL A 564 -21.82 -22.23 -2.20
C VAL A 564 -21.26 -21.14 -3.12
#